data_d78d5e5b1e05706e04b1e3fa531fefd6
#
_entry.id   d78d5e5b1e05706e04b1e3fa531fefd6
#
_cell.length_a   1.000
_cell.length_b   1.000
_cell.length_c   1.000
_cell.angle_alpha   90.00
_cell.angle_beta   90.00
_cell.angle_gamma   90.00
#
_symmetry.space_group_name_H-M   'P 1'
#
loop_
_entity.id
_entity.type
_entity.pdbx_description
1 polymer ?
#
loop_
_entity_poly.entity_id
_entity_poly.type
_entity_poly.pdbx_seq_one_letter_code
_entity_poly.pdbx_strand_id
1 'polypeptide(L)'
;MCKIVHLPVRVRVFLCVCCISLACPDQVPGQAQRMELGRRLQRFENAWERAEPAERSACVGPLKTAVSSFFSLRLSEAGRQLDVAWQRARGLDMASEFEQSVVGLQLIAQPVCADTEQQSLKIQLRPFYETVKQPPPDTRLSFRLLDASGACLAETSLPLSAVLSSVDWMTGKLSEGDHRLSVQLQSGADSFVIPDLTISRIAGFSERLAALQKNSEKAAASSALEKAAEAVTTVPPTVGATIRSTATFLKSLSEARSQETDFPALARLELCEDLVAEGAAVTEVLSRRGQSQDLWLTLANGRRTVATRIRCPELTQAPVPVLFVFHGAGGSENMFFEAYGAGRVIQEAEKRGWLVVAPAQGILGLSLGIQEMLVALESCFSIDRNRVMLLGHSMGAAQVMRQMQLHPEIPKAAVALGGGGQIRESDVKTFAATPWFIAAGKEDFGRRGAIQLHQSLLEAGGNSRYKDYEDVEHLVIVQAAIDDTFQFLETTISER
;
A
#
# COMPACT_ATOMS: atom_id res chain seq x y z
N MET A 1 -27.99 33.16 14.07
CA MET A 1 -28.91 32.02 13.89
C MET A 1 -28.35 31.16 12.76
N CYS A 2 -27.62 30.13 13.08
CA CYS A 2 -27.01 29.23 12.10
C CYS A 2 -28.04 28.13 11.77
N LYS A 3 -28.47 28.03 10.51
CA LYS A 3 -29.37 26.95 10.07
C LYS A 3 -28.59 25.68 10.01
N ILE A 4 -28.89 24.72 10.88
CA ILE A 4 -28.37 23.36 10.84
C ILE A 4 -29.03 22.66 9.63
N VAL A 5 -28.28 22.42 8.59
CA VAL A 5 -28.70 21.61 7.46
C VAL A 5 -28.66 20.15 7.89
N HIS A 6 -29.80 19.49 7.98
CA HIS A 6 -29.89 18.04 8.23
C HIS A 6 -29.40 17.26 7.00
N LEU A 7 -28.15 16.84 7.02
CA LEU A 7 -27.59 15.88 6.06
C LEU A 7 -28.03 14.45 6.44
N PRO A 8 -28.36 13.59 5.47
CA PRO A 8 -28.75 12.21 5.75
C PRO A 8 -27.61 11.43 6.44
N VAL A 9 -27.97 10.52 7.34
CA VAL A 9 -27.06 9.76 8.22
C VAL A 9 -25.89 9.10 7.46
N ARG A 10 -26.06 8.73 6.20
CA ARG A 10 -25.01 8.13 5.35
C ARG A 10 -23.87 9.07 4.99
N VAL A 11 -24.11 10.38 4.94
CA VAL A 11 -23.07 11.40 4.70
C VAL A 11 -22.29 11.70 5.97
N ARG A 12 -22.91 11.55 7.16
CA ARG A 12 -22.24 11.77 8.45
C ARG A 12 -21.17 10.73 8.77
N VAL A 13 -21.35 9.48 8.36
CA VAL A 13 -20.34 8.43 8.56
C VAL A 13 -19.09 8.68 7.71
N PHE A 14 -19.27 9.15 6.47
CA PHE A 14 -18.14 9.50 5.59
C PHE A 14 -17.32 10.70 6.10
N LEU A 15 -17.98 11.71 6.64
CA LEU A 15 -17.30 12.89 7.20
C LEU A 15 -16.55 12.61 8.51
N CYS A 16 -16.99 11.65 9.32
CA CYS A 16 -16.36 11.35 10.61
C CYS A 16 -15.01 10.61 10.46
N VAL A 17 -14.88 9.70 9.48
CA VAL A 17 -13.59 9.04 9.15
C VAL A 17 -12.57 10.06 8.65
N CYS A 18 -13.04 11.13 8.04
CA CYS A 18 -12.25 12.19 7.44
C CYS A 18 -11.66 13.21 8.44
N CYS A 19 -12.32 13.46 9.56
CA CYS A 19 -11.87 14.50 10.52
C CYS A 19 -10.70 14.09 11.42
N ILE A 20 -10.38 12.79 11.51
CA ILE A 20 -9.31 12.29 12.41
C ILE A 20 -7.91 12.49 11.83
N SER A 21 -7.79 12.64 10.51
CA SER A 21 -6.48 12.87 9.85
C SER A 21 -5.96 14.31 9.96
N LEU A 22 -6.73 15.24 10.52
CA LEU A 22 -6.37 16.67 10.63
C LEU A 22 -5.92 17.10 12.04
N ALA A 23 -5.95 16.20 13.03
CA ALA A 23 -5.57 16.51 14.39
C ALA A 23 -4.20 15.89 14.75
N CYS A 24 -3.17 16.71 14.79
CA CYS A 24 -1.81 16.50 15.30
C CYS A 24 -0.91 15.49 14.57
N PRO A 25 0.22 15.96 13.98
CA PRO A 25 1.19 15.09 13.34
C PRO A 25 2.02 14.22 14.32
N ASP A 26 1.91 14.42 15.61
CA ASP A 26 2.87 13.87 16.57
C ASP A 26 2.48 12.56 17.29
N GLN A 27 1.24 12.10 17.17
CA GLN A 27 0.84 10.80 17.70
C GLN A 27 -0.36 10.23 16.92
N VAL A 28 -0.12 9.40 15.92
CA VAL A 28 -1.20 8.64 15.29
C VAL A 28 -1.07 7.15 15.67
N PRO A 29 -1.73 6.71 16.76
CA PRO A 29 -1.86 5.28 17.08
C PRO A 29 -2.42 4.45 15.90
N GLY A 30 -3.10 5.13 14.97
CA GLY A 30 -3.72 4.52 13.80
C GLY A 30 -2.78 3.96 12.74
N GLN A 31 -1.56 4.47 12.57
CA GLN A 31 -0.66 4.01 11.49
C GLN A 31 -0.16 2.58 11.73
N ALA A 32 0.39 2.28 12.90
CA ALA A 32 0.81 0.92 13.24
C ALA A 32 -0.36 -0.07 13.20
N GLN A 33 -1.56 0.36 13.59
CA GLN A 33 -2.76 -0.47 13.50
C GLN A 33 -3.19 -0.73 12.05
N ARG A 34 -3.05 0.24 11.15
CA ARG A 34 -3.35 0.06 9.72
C ARG A 34 -2.36 -0.89 9.05
N MET A 35 -1.08 -0.79 9.36
CA MET A 35 -0.06 -1.73 8.89
C MET A 35 -0.41 -3.17 9.31
N GLU A 36 -0.80 -3.36 10.57
CA GLU A 36 -1.18 -4.67 11.08
C GLU A 36 -2.46 -5.21 10.41
N LEU A 37 -3.45 -4.35 10.14
CA LEU A 37 -4.63 -4.73 9.37
C LEU A 37 -4.27 -5.12 7.93
N GLY A 38 -3.37 -4.39 7.28
CA GLY A 38 -2.87 -4.71 5.94
C GLY A 38 -2.21 -6.10 5.89
N ARG A 39 -1.38 -6.44 6.88
CA ARG A 39 -0.74 -7.77 7.02
C ARG A 39 -1.77 -8.89 7.23
N ARG A 40 -2.79 -8.65 8.05
CA ARG A 40 -3.88 -9.61 8.28
C ARG A 40 -4.70 -9.81 7.00
N LEU A 41 -5.00 -8.74 6.28
CA LEU A 41 -5.68 -8.80 4.99
C LEU A 41 -4.84 -9.59 3.97
N GLN A 42 -3.57 -9.31 3.82
CA GLN A 42 -2.68 -10.05 2.92
C GLN A 42 -2.62 -11.54 3.27
N ARG A 43 -2.49 -11.88 4.57
CA ARG A 43 -2.51 -13.27 5.04
C ARG A 43 -3.81 -13.96 4.70
N PHE A 44 -4.92 -13.29 4.91
CA PHE A 44 -6.25 -13.78 4.56
C PHE A 44 -6.39 -13.99 3.05
N GLU A 45 -6.03 -13.01 2.22
CA GLU A 45 -6.17 -13.11 0.77
C GLU A 45 -5.29 -14.22 0.17
N ASN A 46 -4.10 -14.44 0.70
CA ASN A 46 -3.25 -15.58 0.32
C ASN A 46 -3.91 -16.95 0.64
N ALA A 47 -4.68 -17.05 1.71
CA ALA A 47 -5.45 -18.26 2.02
C ALA A 47 -6.69 -18.37 1.13
N TRP A 48 -7.41 -17.27 0.94
CA TRP A 48 -8.63 -17.20 0.13
C TRP A 48 -8.40 -17.60 -1.33
N GLU A 49 -7.23 -17.31 -1.88
CA GLU A 49 -6.87 -17.72 -3.25
C GLU A 49 -6.92 -19.25 -3.43
N ARG A 50 -6.53 -20.00 -2.40
CA ARG A 50 -6.49 -21.47 -2.39
C ARG A 50 -7.75 -22.12 -1.85
N ALA A 51 -8.67 -21.31 -1.33
CA ALA A 51 -9.87 -21.78 -0.68
C ALA A 51 -10.90 -22.32 -1.69
N GLU A 52 -11.57 -23.39 -1.31
CA GLU A 52 -12.68 -23.95 -2.06
C GLU A 52 -13.92 -23.03 -2.00
N PRO A 53 -14.89 -23.15 -2.91
CA PRO A 53 -16.06 -22.27 -2.93
C PRO A 53 -16.83 -22.18 -1.61
N ALA A 54 -16.99 -23.30 -0.90
CA ALA A 54 -17.67 -23.32 0.40
C ALA A 54 -16.91 -22.53 1.48
N GLU A 55 -15.58 -22.60 1.47
CA GLU A 55 -14.69 -21.86 2.37
C GLU A 55 -14.73 -20.36 2.07
N ARG A 56 -14.74 -19.98 0.79
CA ARG A 56 -14.91 -18.60 0.35
C ARG A 56 -16.24 -18.01 0.81
N SER A 57 -17.34 -18.76 0.63
CA SER A 57 -18.66 -18.36 1.09
C SER A 57 -18.67 -18.16 2.61
N ALA A 58 -18.01 -19.04 3.38
CA ALA A 58 -17.91 -18.92 4.83
C ALA A 58 -17.16 -17.65 5.30
N CYS A 59 -16.32 -17.04 4.45
CA CYS A 59 -15.59 -15.80 4.77
C CYS A 59 -16.45 -14.54 4.69
N VAL A 60 -17.56 -14.55 3.96
CA VAL A 60 -18.38 -13.35 3.68
C VAL A 60 -18.86 -12.65 4.95
N GLY A 61 -19.39 -13.39 5.93
CA GLY A 61 -19.86 -12.81 7.18
C GLY A 61 -18.79 -12.09 7.98
N PRO A 62 -17.65 -12.74 8.30
CA PRO A 62 -16.51 -12.11 8.94
C PRO A 62 -16.01 -10.88 8.18
N LEU A 63 -15.88 -10.92 6.85
CA LEU A 63 -15.40 -9.78 6.04
C LEU A 63 -16.35 -8.58 6.12
N LYS A 64 -17.67 -8.77 6.02
CA LYS A 64 -18.67 -7.71 6.23
C LYS A 64 -18.50 -7.05 7.60
N THR A 65 -18.24 -7.86 8.62
CA THR A 65 -18.03 -7.36 9.98
C THR A 65 -16.70 -6.60 10.09
N ALA A 66 -15.64 -7.11 9.45
CA ALA A 66 -14.34 -6.43 9.40
C ALA A 66 -14.46 -5.04 8.77
N VAL A 67 -15.11 -4.93 7.61
CA VAL A 67 -15.35 -3.66 6.91
C VAL A 67 -16.18 -2.69 7.75
N SER A 68 -17.29 -3.16 8.32
CA SER A 68 -18.15 -2.36 9.18
C SER A 68 -17.39 -1.85 10.43
N SER A 69 -16.55 -2.70 11.01
CA SER A 69 -15.73 -2.36 12.17
C SER A 69 -14.63 -1.34 11.80
N PHE A 70 -13.98 -1.48 10.64
CA PHE A 70 -13.00 -0.54 10.13
C PHE A 70 -13.60 0.87 9.96
N PHE A 71 -14.74 0.99 9.28
CA PHE A 71 -15.41 2.29 9.11
C PHE A 71 -15.98 2.87 10.42
N SER A 72 -16.17 2.03 11.43
CA SER A 72 -16.55 2.45 12.79
C SER A 72 -15.34 2.73 13.68
N LEU A 73 -14.11 2.72 13.15
CA LEU A 73 -12.83 2.91 13.87
C LEU A 73 -12.58 1.87 14.98
N ARG A 74 -13.24 0.72 14.91
CA ARG A 74 -13.00 -0.42 15.80
C ARG A 74 -11.95 -1.34 15.18
N LEU A 75 -10.70 -0.83 15.08
CA LEU A 75 -9.64 -1.50 14.30
C LEU A 75 -9.24 -2.86 14.87
N SER A 76 -9.25 -3.02 16.20
CA SER A 76 -9.00 -4.30 16.85
C SER A 76 -10.04 -5.36 16.47
N GLU A 77 -11.32 -4.97 16.41
CA GLU A 77 -12.40 -5.85 15.97
C GLU A 77 -12.28 -6.17 14.48
N ALA A 78 -11.91 -5.18 13.64
CA ALA A 78 -11.65 -5.44 12.23
C ALA A 78 -10.55 -6.49 12.04
N GLY A 79 -9.44 -6.39 12.79
CA GLY A 79 -8.36 -7.39 12.76
C GLY A 79 -8.81 -8.76 13.25
N ARG A 80 -9.62 -8.83 14.30
CA ARG A 80 -10.17 -10.09 14.78
C ARG A 80 -11.01 -10.78 13.70
N GLN A 81 -11.84 -10.03 13.00
CA GLN A 81 -12.69 -10.58 11.95
C GLN A 81 -11.88 -11.00 10.69
N LEU A 82 -10.81 -10.31 10.37
CA LEU A 82 -9.87 -10.75 9.32
C LEU A 82 -9.22 -12.09 9.67
N ASP A 83 -8.85 -12.30 10.95
CA ASP A 83 -8.29 -13.56 11.40
C ASP A 83 -9.32 -14.70 11.38
N VAL A 84 -10.57 -14.43 11.74
CA VAL A 84 -11.68 -15.39 11.59
C VAL A 84 -11.87 -15.75 10.11
N ALA A 85 -11.84 -14.77 9.20
CA ALA A 85 -11.95 -15.02 7.77
C ALA A 85 -10.75 -15.86 7.27
N TRP A 86 -9.52 -15.57 7.71
CA TRP A 86 -8.34 -16.36 7.38
C TRP A 86 -8.44 -17.82 7.80
N GLN A 87 -8.95 -18.07 9.01
CA GLN A 87 -9.17 -19.44 9.50
C GLN A 87 -10.19 -20.19 8.64
N ARG A 88 -11.29 -19.53 8.27
CA ARG A 88 -12.33 -20.11 7.42
C ARG A 88 -11.82 -20.40 6.01
N ALA A 89 -11.04 -19.51 5.42
CA ALA A 89 -10.43 -19.71 4.11
C ALA A 89 -9.46 -20.91 4.06
N ARG A 90 -9.02 -21.42 5.21
CA ARG A 90 -8.19 -22.61 5.34
C ARG A 90 -8.99 -23.91 5.57
N GLY A 91 -10.31 -23.86 5.53
CA GLY A 91 -11.17 -25.02 5.82
C GLY A 91 -11.19 -25.42 7.29
N LEU A 92 -10.77 -24.53 8.19
CA LEU A 92 -10.74 -24.81 9.63
C LEU A 92 -12.02 -24.26 10.28
N ASP A 93 -12.92 -25.12 10.67
CA ASP A 93 -14.10 -24.73 11.46
C ASP A 93 -13.71 -24.13 12.81
N MET A 94 -12.60 -24.60 13.39
CA MET A 94 -11.93 -23.99 14.54
C MET A 94 -10.41 -24.13 14.40
N ALA A 95 -9.71 -23.02 14.65
CA ALA A 95 -8.26 -23.06 14.82
C ALA A 95 -7.88 -23.93 16.05
N SER A 96 -6.66 -24.47 16.07
CA SER A 96 -6.14 -25.14 17.28
C SER A 96 -6.23 -24.21 18.49
N GLU A 97 -6.29 -24.79 19.70
CA GLU A 97 -6.30 -23.95 20.92
C GLU A 97 -5.10 -23.02 21.01
N PHE A 98 -3.95 -23.50 20.55
CA PHE A 98 -2.74 -22.71 20.47
C PHE A 98 -2.91 -21.54 19.49
N GLU A 99 -3.33 -21.79 18.24
CA GLU A 99 -3.57 -20.74 17.24
C GLU A 99 -4.56 -19.67 17.75
N GLN A 100 -5.68 -20.11 18.36
CA GLN A 100 -6.66 -19.20 18.96
C GLN A 100 -6.07 -18.31 20.06
N SER A 101 -5.06 -18.78 20.78
CA SER A 101 -4.43 -18.03 21.87
C SER A 101 -3.40 -17.01 21.39
N VAL A 102 -2.78 -17.20 20.20
CA VAL A 102 -1.69 -16.38 19.71
C VAL A 102 -2.01 -15.53 18.48
N VAL A 103 -3.07 -15.85 17.73
CA VAL A 103 -3.43 -15.18 16.48
C VAL A 103 -3.68 -13.68 16.63
N GLY A 104 -4.12 -13.25 17.83
CA GLY A 104 -4.34 -11.84 18.17
C GLY A 104 -3.09 -11.03 18.45
N LEU A 105 -1.91 -11.66 18.52
CA LEU A 105 -0.66 -10.97 18.84
C LEU A 105 -0.11 -10.19 17.62
N GLN A 106 0.55 -9.06 17.91
CA GLN A 106 1.32 -8.27 16.95
C GLN A 106 2.75 -8.08 17.45
N LEU A 107 3.70 -8.07 16.52
CA LEU A 107 5.11 -7.85 16.80
C LEU A 107 5.43 -6.35 16.73
N ILE A 108 6.18 -5.88 17.74
CA ILE A 108 6.77 -4.55 17.76
C ILE A 108 8.27 -4.71 17.96
N ALA A 109 9.06 -4.11 17.08
CA ALA A 109 10.51 -4.08 17.18
C ALA A 109 11.01 -2.64 17.04
N GLN A 110 11.99 -2.25 17.87
CA GLN A 110 12.55 -0.89 17.89
C GLN A 110 14.01 -0.90 18.29
N PRO A 111 14.86 -0.06 17.65
CA PRO A 111 14.56 0.72 16.45
C PRO A 111 14.55 -0.15 15.19
N VAL A 112 13.60 0.08 14.30
CA VAL A 112 13.56 -0.61 13.00
C VAL A 112 14.62 -0.08 12.03
N CYS A 113 15.13 1.12 12.26
CA CYS A 113 16.22 1.73 11.49
C CYS A 113 17.22 2.38 12.45
N ALA A 114 18.48 1.99 12.37
CA ALA A 114 19.55 2.51 13.25
C ALA A 114 20.93 2.32 12.62
N ASP A 115 21.95 2.91 13.27
CA ASP A 115 23.35 2.67 12.94
C ASP A 115 23.75 1.21 13.16
N THR A 116 24.77 0.72 12.42
CA THR A 116 25.35 -0.62 12.59
C THR A 116 25.96 -0.83 13.98
N GLU A 117 26.32 0.24 14.69
CA GLU A 117 26.81 0.17 16.08
C GLU A 117 25.69 -0.12 17.09
N GLN A 118 24.43 -0.05 16.71
CA GLN A 118 23.31 -0.42 17.55
C GLN A 118 23.22 -1.94 17.69
N GLN A 119 23.66 -2.47 18.83
CA GLN A 119 23.79 -3.90 19.08
C GLN A 119 22.56 -4.55 19.75
N SER A 120 21.52 -3.79 19.98
CA SER A 120 20.30 -4.31 20.58
C SER A 120 19.05 -3.95 19.79
N LEU A 121 18.05 -4.82 19.92
CA LEU A 121 16.72 -4.64 19.36
C LEU A 121 15.70 -4.87 20.47
N LYS A 122 14.92 -3.86 20.78
CA LYS A 122 13.82 -3.98 21.73
C LYS A 122 12.65 -4.65 21.06
N ILE A 123 12.23 -5.80 21.55
CA ILE A 123 11.13 -6.60 21.01
C ILE A 123 10.01 -6.69 22.03
N GLN A 124 8.79 -6.54 21.55
CA GLN A 124 7.58 -6.73 22.34
C GLN A 124 6.51 -7.39 21.50
N LEU A 125 5.78 -8.34 22.06
CA LEU A 125 4.50 -8.79 21.57
C LEU A 125 3.39 -8.09 22.33
N ARG A 126 2.41 -7.56 21.62
CA ARG A 126 1.21 -6.97 22.20
C ARG A 126 -0.04 -7.60 21.62
N PRO A 127 -1.10 -7.74 22.39
CA PRO A 127 -2.40 -8.03 21.80
C PRO A 127 -2.83 -6.91 20.86
N PHE A 128 -3.16 -7.25 19.63
CA PHE A 128 -3.90 -6.36 18.73
C PHE A 128 -5.39 -6.32 19.11
N TYR A 129 -5.85 -7.47 19.59
CA TYR A 129 -7.15 -7.64 20.26
C TYR A 129 -7.04 -8.75 21.31
N GLU A 130 -7.93 -8.73 22.29
CA GLU A 130 -8.00 -9.73 23.34
C GLU A 130 -8.43 -11.09 22.78
N THR A 131 -7.68 -12.14 23.08
CA THR A 131 -8.01 -13.51 22.75
C THR A 131 -8.77 -14.19 23.92
N VAL A 132 -9.71 -15.07 23.60
CA VAL A 132 -10.49 -15.79 24.63
C VAL A 132 -9.62 -16.77 25.42
N LYS A 133 -8.63 -17.37 24.74
CA LYS A 133 -7.70 -18.34 25.34
C LYS A 133 -6.36 -17.68 25.61
N GLN A 134 -5.75 -18.08 26.72
CA GLN A 134 -4.36 -17.68 27.04
C GLN A 134 -3.38 -18.66 26.38
N PRO A 135 -2.26 -18.19 25.87
CA PRO A 135 -1.21 -19.06 25.37
C PRO A 135 -0.72 -20.04 26.46
N PRO A 136 -0.39 -21.28 26.09
CA PRO A 136 0.22 -22.23 27.03
C PRO A 136 1.46 -21.65 27.73
N PRO A 137 1.71 -21.95 29.01
CA PRO A 137 2.82 -21.35 29.76
C PRO A 137 4.20 -21.76 29.24
N ASP A 138 4.30 -22.85 28.51
CA ASP A 138 5.51 -23.35 27.85
C ASP A 138 5.78 -22.73 26.48
N THR A 139 4.92 -21.81 26.04
CA THR A 139 5.05 -21.13 24.74
C THR A 139 6.38 -20.37 24.68
N ARG A 140 7.15 -20.66 23.63
CA ARG A 140 8.42 -20.01 23.33
C ARG A 140 8.35 -19.26 22.00
N LEU A 141 9.17 -18.22 21.89
CA LEU A 141 9.37 -17.48 20.66
C LEU A 141 10.80 -17.70 20.18
N SER A 142 10.92 -18.06 18.92
CA SER A 142 12.19 -18.03 18.19
C SER A 142 12.23 -16.77 17.34
N PHE A 143 13.29 -15.99 17.53
CA PHE A 143 13.59 -14.81 16.73
C PHE A 143 14.80 -15.11 15.86
N ARG A 144 14.71 -14.87 14.58
CA ARG A 144 15.80 -15.00 13.63
C ARG A 144 15.95 -13.72 12.83
N LEU A 145 17.13 -13.16 12.81
CA LEU A 145 17.46 -12.04 11.94
C LEU A 145 18.21 -12.58 10.74
N LEU A 146 17.66 -12.38 9.56
CA LEU A 146 18.14 -12.94 8.30
C LEU A 146 18.63 -11.82 7.40
N ASP A 147 19.72 -12.02 6.69
CA ASP A 147 20.16 -11.11 5.63
C ASP A 147 19.34 -11.28 4.34
N ALA A 148 19.68 -10.51 3.30
CA ALA A 148 19.01 -10.55 2.01
C ALA A 148 19.13 -11.91 1.30
N SER A 149 20.16 -12.73 1.62
CA SER A 149 20.34 -14.09 1.10
C SER A 149 19.53 -15.14 1.88
N GLY A 150 18.96 -14.75 3.03
CA GLY A 150 18.30 -15.64 3.98
C GLY A 150 19.23 -16.30 4.98
N ALA A 151 20.53 -15.90 5.02
CA ALA A 151 21.44 -16.38 6.03
C ALA A 151 21.12 -15.80 7.41
N CYS A 152 21.21 -16.64 8.45
CA CYS A 152 20.90 -16.23 9.82
C CYS A 152 22.08 -15.46 10.43
N LEU A 153 21.85 -14.18 10.75
CA LEU A 153 22.83 -13.28 11.37
C LEU A 153 22.80 -13.38 12.90
N ALA A 154 21.61 -13.53 13.47
CA ALA A 154 21.41 -13.67 14.90
C ALA A 154 20.14 -14.48 15.17
N GLU A 155 20.17 -15.28 16.23
CA GLU A 155 19.03 -16.09 16.65
C GLU A 155 18.93 -16.12 18.18
N THR A 156 17.70 -16.16 18.70
CA THR A 156 17.42 -16.40 20.11
C THR A 156 16.07 -17.04 20.30
N SER A 157 15.89 -17.71 21.45
CA SER A 157 14.57 -18.27 21.83
C SER A 157 14.25 -17.87 23.26
N LEU A 158 13.09 -17.26 23.45
CA LEU A 158 12.64 -16.69 24.72
C LEU A 158 11.25 -17.23 25.09
N PRO A 159 10.93 -17.35 26.39
CA PRO A 159 9.57 -17.64 26.81
C PRO A 159 8.66 -16.46 26.45
N LEU A 160 7.41 -16.74 26.05
CA LEU A 160 6.44 -15.72 25.69
C LEU A 160 6.22 -14.69 26.79
N SER A 161 6.20 -15.13 28.07
CA SER A 161 6.02 -14.24 29.22
C SER A 161 7.04 -13.10 29.30
N ALA A 162 8.27 -13.34 28.89
CA ALA A 162 9.31 -12.30 28.83
C ALA A 162 9.02 -11.26 27.76
N VAL A 163 8.55 -11.68 26.59
CA VAL A 163 8.35 -10.81 25.42
C VAL A 163 7.06 -10.01 25.50
N LEU A 164 6.06 -10.48 26.23
CA LEU A 164 4.86 -9.69 26.55
C LEU A 164 5.19 -8.43 27.36
N SER A 165 6.23 -8.49 28.20
CA SER A 165 6.71 -7.35 28.98
C SER A 165 7.65 -6.42 28.20
N SER A 166 8.24 -6.86 27.11
CA SER A 166 9.33 -6.26 26.36
C SER A 166 10.70 -6.76 26.76
N VAL A 167 11.53 -7.06 25.77
CA VAL A 167 12.89 -7.57 25.97
C VAL A 167 13.87 -6.82 25.05
N ASP A 168 15.04 -6.52 25.58
CA ASP A 168 16.18 -6.04 24.80
C ASP A 168 17.00 -7.24 24.33
N TRP A 169 16.84 -7.61 23.07
CA TRP A 169 17.62 -8.69 22.46
C TRP A 169 18.96 -8.15 21.95
N MET A 170 20.04 -8.68 22.49
CA MET A 170 21.39 -8.36 22.04
C MET A 170 21.70 -9.13 20.77
N THR A 171 21.62 -8.44 19.63
CA THR A 171 21.88 -9.01 18.30
C THR A 171 23.38 -9.08 17.97
N GLY A 172 24.20 -8.38 18.77
CA GLY A 172 25.59 -8.09 18.41
C GLY A 172 25.68 -7.04 17.30
N LYS A 173 26.90 -6.81 16.80
CA LYS A 173 27.14 -5.89 15.67
C LYS A 173 26.68 -6.56 14.38
N LEU A 174 25.72 -5.93 13.71
CA LEU A 174 25.20 -6.39 12.44
C LEU A 174 25.90 -5.69 11.29
N SER A 175 26.05 -6.39 10.16
CA SER A 175 26.46 -5.77 8.90
C SER A 175 25.44 -4.73 8.44
N GLU A 176 25.87 -3.81 7.60
CA GLU A 176 24.96 -2.91 6.90
C GLU A 176 23.99 -3.70 6.02
N GLY A 177 22.70 -3.39 6.10
CA GLY A 177 21.68 -4.11 5.35
C GLY A 177 20.26 -3.84 5.82
N ASP A 178 19.32 -4.16 4.95
CA ASP A 178 17.90 -4.33 5.29
C ASP A 178 17.66 -5.81 5.62
N HIS A 179 17.61 -6.12 6.91
CA HIS A 179 17.49 -7.47 7.45
C HIS A 179 16.05 -7.85 7.72
N ARG A 180 15.73 -9.13 7.61
CA ARG A 180 14.40 -9.66 7.88
C ARG A 180 14.35 -10.27 9.30
N LEU A 181 13.54 -9.70 10.18
CA LEU A 181 13.22 -10.26 11.48
C LEU A 181 12.04 -11.25 11.32
N SER A 182 12.34 -12.53 11.44
CA SER A 182 11.36 -13.62 11.41
C SER A 182 11.06 -14.10 12.82
N VAL A 183 9.77 -14.30 13.13
CA VAL A 183 9.33 -14.68 14.49
C VAL A 183 8.36 -15.85 14.42
N GLN A 184 8.67 -16.89 15.16
CA GLN A 184 7.86 -18.09 15.30
C GLN A 184 7.53 -18.37 16.77
N LEU A 185 6.26 -18.59 17.07
CA LEU A 185 5.79 -19.09 18.36
C LEU A 185 5.65 -20.61 18.30
N GLN A 186 6.01 -21.28 19.37
CA GLN A 186 5.93 -22.73 19.50
C GLN A 186 5.46 -23.14 20.90
N SER A 187 4.60 -24.19 20.96
CA SER A 187 4.25 -24.91 22.19
C SER A 187 4.01 -26.37 21.82
N GLY A 188 4.85 -27.27 22.33
CA GLY A 188 4.84 -28.67 21.92
C GLY A 188 5.03 -28.85 20.40
N ALA A 189 4.09 -29.48 19.72
CA ALA A 189 4.08 -29.66 18.27
C ALA A 189 3.40 -28.51 17.50
N ASP A 190 2.71 -27.61 18.18
CA ASP A 190 2.03 -26.48 17.56
C ASP A 190 2.98 -25.34 17.26
N SER A 191 2.80 -24.67 16.12
CA SER A 191 3.58 -23.49 15.75
C SER A 191 2.72 -22.44 15.07
N PHE A 192 3.13 -21.16 15.24
CA PHE A 192 2.49 -20.01 14.61
C PHE A 192 3.56 -19.00 14.18
N VAL A 193 3.50 -18.57 12.93
CA VAL A 193 4.45 -17.59 12.37
C VAL A 193 3.80 -16.22 12.34
N ILE A 194 4.48 -15.24 12.93
CA ILE A 194 4.11 -13.82 12.80
C ILE A 194 4.75 -13.28 11.51
N PRO A 195 4.05 -12.41 10.74
CA PRO A 195 4.63 -11.80 9.55
C PRO A 195 5.95 -11.08 9.85
N ASP A 196 6.93 -11.30 8.98
CA ASP A 196 8.28 -10.73 9.11
C ASP A 196 8.27 -9.20 9.15
N LEU A 197 9.32 -8.63 9.74
CA LEU A 197 9.59 -7.18 9.77
C LEU A 197 10.96 -6.90 9.18
N THR A 198 11.09 -5.79 8.42
CA THR A 198 12.39 -5.27 8.00
C THR A 198 13.05 -4.46 9.11
N ILE A 199 14.31 -4.80 9.40
CA ILE A 199 15.18 -4.11 10.36
C ILE A 199 16.39 -3.61 9.58
N SER A 200 16.51 -2.31 9.44
CA SER A 200 17.61 -1.70 8.70
C SER A 200 18.76 -1.31 9.64
N ARG A 201 19.97 -1.68 9.26
CA ARG A 201 21.21 -1.25 9.89
C ARG A 201 22.07 -0.52 8.86
N ILE A 202 22.45 0.70 9.18
CA ILE A 202 23.06 1.64 8.23
C ILE A 202 24.34 2.21 8.85
N ALA A 203 25.47 1.95 8.23
CA ALA A 203 26.75 2.49 8.69
C ALA A 203 26.79 4.01 8.54
N GLY A 204 27.18 4.73 9.61
CA GLY A 204 27.21 6.19 9.62
C GLY A 204 25.84 6.83 9.41
N PHE A 205 24.77 6.22 9.92
CA PHE A 205 23.39 6.62 9.63
C PHE A 205 23.12 8.11 9.91
N SER A 206 23.60 8.60 11.06
CA SER A 206 23.37 10.01 11.45
C SER A 206 24.02 11.00 10.49
N GLU A 207 25.25 10.71 10.06
CA GLU A 207 26.01 11.54 9.10
C GLU A 207 25.38 11.50 7.71
N ARG A 208 25.00 10.31 7.23
CA ARG A 208 24.33 10.14 5.93
C ARG A 208 22.97 10.83 5.90
N LEU A 209 22.18 10.71 6.97
CA LEU A 209 20.89 11.39 7.10
C LEU A 209 21.07 12.92 7.12
N ALA A 210 22.06 13.45 7.85
CA ALA A 210 22.34 14.87 7.88
C ALA A 210 22.81 15.40 6.50
N ALA A 211 23.62 14.64 5.78
CA ALA A 211 24.04 14.96 4.41
C ALA A 211 22.83 15.00 3.46
N LEU A 212 21.91 14.03 3.57
CA LEU A 212 20.69 13.98 2.78
C LEU A 212 19.77 15.19 3.07
N GLN A 213 19.61 15.56 4.33
CA GLN A 213 18.85 16.76 4.73
C GLN A 213 19.44 18.02 4.14
N LYS A 214 20.76 18.22 4.22
CA LYS A 214 21.46 19.36 3.64
C LYS A 214 21.29 19.43 2.11
N ASN A 215 21.34 18.30 1.43
CA ASN A 215 21.12 18.23 -0.02
C ASN A 215 19.66 18.54 -0.39
N SER A 216 18.72 18.15 0.46
CA SER A 216 17.29 18.48 0.26
C SER A 216 17.02 19.99 0.36
N GLU A 217 17.71 20.69 1.26
CA GLU A 217 17.62 22.15 1.41
C GLU A 217 18.21 22.88 0.22
N LYS A 218 19.35 22.41 -0.30
CA LYS A 218 19.97 22.96 -1.53
C LYS A 218 19.05 22.79 -2.74
N ALA A 219 18.47 21.60 -2.92
CA ALA A 219 17.50 21.33 -3.99
C ALA A 219 16.26 22.23 -3.89
N ALA A 220 15.80 22.53 -2.69
CA ALA A 220 14.69 23.47 -2.45
C ALA A 220 15.08 24.93 -2.78
N ALA A 221 16.29 25.35 -2.42
CA ALA A 221 16.81 26.69 -2.73
C ALA A 221 17.01 26.90 -4.23
N SER A 222 17.56 25.93 -4.95
CA SER A 222 17.70 25.95 -6.41
C SER A 222 16.34 26.11 -7.09
N SER A 223 15.33 25.35 -6.72
CA SER A 223 14.00 25.47 -7.31
C SER A 223 13.30 26.82 -7.05
N ALA A 224 13.71 27.54 -6.01
CA ALA A 224 13.22 28.89 -5.72
C ALA A 224 13.96 29.97 -6.54
N LEU A 225 15.23 29.77 -6.84
CA LEU A 225 16.02 30.68 -7.69
C LEU A 225 15.75 30.52 -9.20
N GLU A 226 15.40 29.30 -9.64
CA GLU A 226 15.16 28.96 -11.06
C GLU A 226 13.91 29.63 -11.67
N LYS A 227 13.02 30.19 -10.86
CA LYS A 227 11.96 31.07 -11.36
C LYS A 227 12.51 32.38 -11.96
N ALA A 228 13.82 32.61 -11.86
CA ALA A 228 14.48 33.85 -12.30
C ALA A 228 15.49 33.67 -13.43
N ALA A 229 15.85 32.45 -13.87
CA ALA A 229 16.85 32.23 -14.92
C ALA A 229 16.48 31.08 -15.85
N GLU A 230 16.34 31.35 -17.12
CA GLU A 230 16.25 30.36 -18.20
C GLU A 230 17.59 29.62 -18.36
N ALA A 231 17.46 28.28 -18.49
CA ALA A 231 18.48 27.33 -18.91
C ALA A 231 19.66 27.00 -17.98
N VAL A 232 19.51 25.94 -17.20
CA VAL A 232 20.61 24.98 -16.86
C VAL A 232 19.95 23.66 -16.49
N THR A 233 20.57 22.51 -16.76
CA THR A 233 20.17 21.15 -16.47
C THR A 233 19.68 20.99 -15.01
N THR A 234 18.40 21.14 -14.80
CA THR A 234 17.79 21.16 -13.47
C THR A 234 17.38 19.76 -13.06
N VAL A 235 17.73 19.39 -11.83
CA VAL A 235 17.25 18.15 -11.21
C VAL A 235 15.71 18.17 -11.21
N PRO A 236 15.04 17.11 -11.72
CA PRO A 236 13.57 17.09 -11.77
C PRO A 236 12.95 17.40 -10.42
N PRO A 237 11.86 18.18 -10.33
CA PRO A 237 11.18 18.52 -9.07
C PRO A 237 10.82 17.28 -8.22
N THR A 238 10.51 16.16 -8.87
CA THR A 238 10.26 14.86 -8.27
C THR A 238 11.44 14.34 -7.46
N VAL A 239 12.66 14.50 -7.95
CA VAL A 239 13.88 14.07 -7.24
C VAL A 239 14.06 14.85 -5.94
N GLY A 240 14.01 16.18 -6.01
CA GLY A 240 14.12 17.02 -4.81
C GLY A 240 12.99 16.75 -3.79
N ALA A 241 11.77 16.50 -4.25
CA ALA A 241 10.65 16.15 -3.38
C ALA A 241 10.85 14.77 -2.73
N THR A 242 11.35 13.78 -3.49
CA THR A 242 11.65 12.43 -3.00
C THR A 242 12.75 12.46 -1.93
N ILE A 243 13.84 13.17 -2.17
CA ILE A 243 14.94 13.32 -1.19
C ILE A 243 14.41 13.92 0.12
N ARG A 244 13.61 14.99 0.06
CA ARG A 244 13.01 15.62 1.26
C ARG A 244 12.09 14.69 2.04
N SER A 245 11.18 14.02 1.34
CA SER A 245 10.24 13.10 1.98
C SER A 245 10.94 11.91 2.60
N THR A 246 11.93 11.33 1.90
CA THR A 246 12.73 10.21 2.41
C THR A 246 13.54 10.62 3.64
N ALA A 247 14.22 11.77 3.62
CA ALA A 247 14.96 12.26 4.78
C ALA A 247 14.05 12.47 6.01
N THR A 248 12.86 13.04 5.80
CA THR A 248 11.87 13.21 6.87
C THR A 248 11.38 11.87 7.42
N PHE A 249 11.13 10.92 6.55
CA PHE A 249 10.64 9.60 6.94
C PHE A 249 11.71 8.78 7.69
N LEU A 250 12.95 8.73 7.18
CA LEU A 250 14.07 8.05 7.85
C LEU A 250 14.33 8.62 9.25
N LYS A 251 14.24 9.95 9.40
CA LYS A 251 14.31 10.58 10.71
C LYS A 251 13.19 10.09 11.63
N SER A 252 11.95 9.99 11.14
CA SER A 252 10.85 9.51 11.97
C SER A 252 11.00 8.03 12.37
N LEU A 253 11.58 7.19 11.51
CA LEU A 253 11.90 5.80 11.83
C LEU A 253 12.97 5.68 12.91
N SER A 254 14.01 6.51 12.87
CA SER A 254 15.08 6.53 13.89
C SER A 254 14.56 7.02 15.25
N GLU A 255 13.54 7.85 15.26
CA GLU A 255 12.84 8.33 16.46
C GLU A 255 11.77 7.34 16.97
N ALA A 256 11.77 6.11 16.44
CA ALA A 256 10.83 5.04 16.78
C ALA A 256 9.35 5.43 16.59
N ARG A 257 9.06 6.34 15.67
CA ARG A 257 7.69 6.66 15.26
C ARG A 257 7.13 5.50 14.44
N SER A 258 5.84 5.25 14.56
CA SER A 258 5.19 4.14 13.87
C SER A 258 5.21 4.35 12.36
N GLN A 259 5.48 3.28 11.63
CA GLN A 259 5.43 3.20 10.18
C GLN A 259 4.12 2.55 9.71
N GLU A 260 3.70 2.87 8.51
CA GLU A 260 2.47 2.36 7.91
C GLU A 260 2.72 1.16 6.98
N THR A 261 3.97 0.88 6.67
CA THR A 261 4.40 -0.23 5.81
C THR A 261 5.71 -0.83 6.30
N ASP A 262 6.03 -2.01 5.84
CA ASP A 262 7.36 -2.58 5.95
C ASP A 262 8.32 -1.87 4.98
N PHE A 263 9.49 -1.44 5.47
CA PHE A 263 10.23 -0.39 4.78
C PHE A 263 11.74 -0.64 4.77
N PRO A 264 12.34 -0.85 3.60
CA PRO A 264 13.78 -1.05 3.46
C PRO A 264 14.50 0.30 3.52
N ALA A 265 14.89 0.74 4.72
CA ALA A 265 15.42 2.09 4.94
C ALA A 265 16.79 2.31 4.30
N LEU A 266 17.67 1.29 4.28
CA LEU A 266 18.97 1.39 3.61
C LEU A 266 18.79 1.58 2.11
N ALA A 267 18.03 0.71 1.46
CA ALA A 267 17.80 0.78 0.02
C ALA A 267 17.22 2.14 -0.43
N ARG A 268 16.37 2.72 0.43
CA ARG A 268 15.79 4.06 0.21
C ARG A 268 16.80 5.19 0.38
N LEU A 269 17.64 5.10 1.39
CA LEU A 269 18.72 6.06 1.59
C LEU A 269 19.69 6.03 0.41
N GLU A 270 20.15 4.85 0.02
CA GLU A 270 21.05 4.66 -1.13
C GLU A 270 20.44 5.18 -2.45
N LEU A 271 19.15 4.94 -2.70
CA LEU A 271 18.46 5.54 -3.85
C LEU A 271 18.60 7.06 -3.86
N CYS A 272 18.37 7.71 -2.71
CA CYS A 272 18.48 9.16 -2.62
C CYS A 272 19.94 9.65 -2.77
N GLU A 273 20.92 8.89 -2.27
CA GLU A 273 22.34 9.19 -2.43
C GLU A 273 22.76 9.09 -3.90
N ASP A 274 22.33 8.04 -4.60
CA ASP A 274 22.56 7.89 -6.05
C ASP A 274 21.92 9.05 -6.84
N LEU A 275 20.67 9.43 -6.52
CA LEU A 275 20.00 10.56 -7.16
C LEU A 275 20.71 11.90 -6.92
N VAL A 276 21.36 12.06 -5.77
CA VAL A 276 22.19 13.24 -5.47
C VAL A 276 23.51 13.20 -6.23
N ALA A 277 24.16 12.06 -6.32
CA ALA A 277 25.47 11.89 -6.92
C ALA A 277 25.42 11.95 -8.46
N GLU A 278 24.44 11.30 -9.06
CA GLU A 278 24.34 11.12 -10.51
C GLU A 278 23.48 12.19 -11.20
N GLY A 279 22.86 13.10 -10.47
CA GLY A 279 22.16 14.34 -10.89
C GLY A 279 21.42 14.32 -12.23
N ALA A 280 22.13 14.24 -13.35
CA ALA A 280 21.55 14.26 -14.70
C ALA A 280 21.09 12.86 -15.17
N ALA A 281 21.55 11.77 -14.55
CA ALA A 281 21.24 10.38 -14.95
C ALA A 281 20.04 9.79 -14.16
N VAL A 282 19.06 10.60 -13.80
CA VAL A 282 17.91 10.21 -12.96
C VAL A 282 17.20 8.97 -13.51
N THR A 283 16.96 8.93 -14.81
CA THR A 283 16.26 7.79 -15.45
C THR A 283 17.06 6.51 -15.28
N GLU A 284 18.39 6.54 -15.43
CA GLU A 284 19.25 5.37 -15.26
C GLU A 284 19.27 4.88 -13.81
N VAL A 285 19.37 5.82 -12.85
CA VAL A 285 19.35 5.51 -11.42
C VAL A 285 18.03 4.83 -11.05
N LEU A 286 16.89 5.42 -11.41
CA LEU A 286 15.58 4.89 -11.09
C LEU A 286 15.31 3.56 -11.79
N SER A 287 15.77 3.41 -13.05
CA SER A 287 15.68 2.17 -13.80
C SER A 287 16.45 1.06 -13.12
N ARG A 288 17.73 1.28 -12.81
CA ARG A 288 18.59 0.30 -12.14
C ARG A 288 18.04 -0.12 -10.78
N ARG A 289 17.63 0.84 -9.95
CA ARG A 289 17.09 0.56 -8.62
C ARG A 289 15.69 -0.04 -8.68
N GLY A 290 14.84 0.39 -9.60
CA GLY A 290 13.47 -0.06 -9.74
C GLY A 290 13.31 -1.48 -10.29
N GLN A 291 14.32 -2.05 -10.94
CA GLN A 291 14.30 -3.45 -11.40
C GLN A 291 14.40 -4.46 -10.25
N SER A 292 15.03 -4.10 -9.16
CA SER A 292 15.29 -5.00 -8.02
C SER A 292 14.33 -4.76 -6.84
N GLN A 293 13.62 -3.64 -6.81
CA GLN A 293 12.81 -3.23 -5.66
C GLN A 293 11.73 -2.23 -6.03
N ASP A 294 10.75 -2.06 -5.12
CA ASP A 294 9.79 -0.98 -5.23
C ASP A 294 10.45 0.38 -4.99
N LEU A 295 10.01 1.37 -5.75
CA LEU A 295 10.41 2.76 -5.56
C LEU A 295 9.32 3.52 -4.81
N TRP A 296 9.71 4.25 -3.77
CA TRP A 296 8.83 5.24 -3.15
C TRP A 296 9.28 6.63 -3.57
N LEU A 297 8.58 7.21 -4.50
CA LEU A 297 8.86 8.54 -5.00
C LEU A 297 7.83 9.53 -4.46
N THR A 298 8.22 10.79 -4.40
CA THR A 298 7.29 11.89 -4.20
C THR A 298 7.19 12.66 -5.51
N LEU A 299 6.18 12.31 -6.31
CA LEU A 299 5.92 13.01 -7.57
C LEU A 299 5.57 14.46 -7.28
N ALA A 300 6.13 15.39 -8.08
CA ALA A 300 5.96 16.81 -7.86
C ALA A 300 5.63 17.56 -9.15
N ASN A 301 4.69 18.51 -9.04
CA ASN A 301 4.40 19.50 -10.06
C ASN A 301 4.22 20.87 -9.40
N GLY A 302 5.20 21.74 -9.54
CA GLY A 302 5.30 23.00 -8.82
C GLY A 302 5.40 22.76 -7.30
N ARG A 303 4.45 23.32 -6.54
CA ARG A 303 4.39 23.14 -5.08
C ARG A 303 3.55 21.93 -4.62
N ARG A 304 2.81 21.32 -5.54
CA ARG A 304 1.98 20.16 -5.22
C ARG A 304 2.82 18.90 -5.34
N THR A 305 2.62 17.99 -4.38
CA THR A 305 3.33 16.71 -4.33
C THR A 305 2.37 15.59 -3.97
N VAL A 306 2.70 14.36 -4.38
CA VAL A 306 1.98 13.15 -3.99
C VAL A 306 2.98 12.04 -3.71
N ALA A 307 2.91 11.44 -2.52
CA ALA A 307 3.65 10.23 -2.20
C ALA A 307 3.14 9.09 -3.11
N THR A 308 4.05 8.32 -3.66
CA THR A 308 3.73 7.33 -4.69
C THR A 308 4.66 6.14 -4.55
N ARG A 309 4.10 4.93 -4.54
CA ARG A 309 4.88 3.69 -4.67
C ARG A 309 4.81 3.21 -6.11
N ILE A 310 5.94 2.82 -6.66
CA ILE A 310 6.11 2.49 -8.07
C ILE A 310 6.81 1.14 -8.20
N ARG A 311 6.31 0.28 -9.08
CA ARG A 311 7.02 -0.90 -9.56
C ARG A 311 7.42 -0.65 -11.00
N CYS A 312 8.74 -0.68 -11.25
CA CYS A 312 9.28 -0.63 -12.60
C CYS A 312 9.32 -2.04 -13.19
N PRO A 313 8.85 -2.23 -14.43
CA PRO A 313 9.14 -3.46 -15.14
C PRO A 313 10.63 -3.52 -15.50
N GLU A 314 11.07 -4.67 -15.99
CA GLU A 314 12.37 -4.74 -16.66
C GLU A 314 12.38 -3.77 -17.85
N LEU A 315 13.16 -2.70 -17.75
CA LEU A 315 13.11 -1.59 -18.71
C LEU A 315 13.83 -2.00 -20.00
N THR A 316 13.05 -2.09 -21.05
CA THR A 316 13.54 -2.11 -22.42
C THR A 316 13.79 -0.68 -22.90
N GLN A 317 14.46 -0.50 -24.06
CA GLN A 317 14.61 0.85 -24.66
C GLN A 317 13.28 1.45 -25.15
N ALA A 318 12.22 0.64 -25.22
CA ALA A 318 10.91 1.09 -25.66
C ALA A 318 10.13 1.76 -24.51
N PRO A 319 9.30 2.79 -24.79
CA PRO A 319 8.42 3.38 -23.80
C PRO A 319 7.43 2.34 -23.22
N VAL A 320 7.28 2.32 -21.89
CA VAL A 320 6.46 1.35 -21.18
C VAL A 320 5.02 1.82 -20.95
N PRO A 321 4.02 0.92 -21.00
CA PRO A 321 2.66 1.22 -20.59
C PRO A 321 2.61 1.57 -19.09
N VAL A 322 1.64 2.41 -18.72
CA VAL A 322 1.47 2.86 -17.32
C VAL A 322 0.11 2.42 -16.78
N LEU A 323 0.11 1.72 -15.65
CA LEU A 323 -1.06 1.38 -14.87
C LEU A 323 -1.10 2.21 -13.58
N PHE A 324 -2.00 3.18 -13.49
CA PHE A 324 -2.31 3.86 -12.25
C PHE A 324 -3.28 3.03 -11.41
N VAL A 325 -2.96 2.79 -10.13
CA VAL A 325 -3.81 2.04 -9.20
C VAL A 325 -4.21 2.91 -8.01
N PHE A 326 -5.52 3.08 -7.79
CA PHE A 326 -6.08 3.96 -6.77
C PHE A 326 -6.73 3.17 -5.65
N HIS A 327 -6.21 3.34 -4.44
CA HIS A 327 -6.67 2.62 -3.25
C HIS A 327 -8.02 3.10 -2.71
N GLY A 328 -8.66 2.26 -1.89
CA GLY A 328 -9.90 2.58 -1.18
C GLY A 328 -9.71 3.52 0.02
N ALA A 329 -10.81 3.85 0.68
CA ALA A 329 -10.80 4.72 1.86
C ALA A 329 -9.93 4.14 2.99
N GLY A 330 -9.10 5.00 3.59
CA GLY A 330 -8.20 4.63 4.69
C GLY A 330 -6.95 3.86 4.28
N GLY A 331 -6.73 3.64 2.97
CA GLY A 331 -5.51 3.07 2.44
C GLY A 331 -4.40 4.11 2.19
N SER A 332 -3.31 3.63 1.59
CA SER A 332 -2.15 4.40 1.17
C SER A 332 -1.61 3.86 -0.16
N GLU A 333 -0.52 4.44 -0.65
CA GLU A 333 0.22 3.97 -1.82
C GLU A 333 0.70 2.52 -1.71
N ASN A 334 0.67 1.94 -0.50
CA ASN A 334 1.14 0.59 -0.24
C ASN A 334 0.07 -0.50 -0.46
N MET A 335 -1.22 -0.12 -0.52
CA MET A 335 -2.34 -1.08 -0.47
C MET A 335 -2.32 -2.12 -1.58
N PHE A 336 -2.04 -1.74 -2.83
CA PHE A 336 -1.97 -2.68 -3.95
C PHE A 336 -0.71 -3.55 -3.94
N PHE A 337 0.31 -3.14 -3.21
CA PHE A 337 1.55 -3.90 -3.05
C PHE A 337 1.48 -4.93 -1.93
N GLU A 338 0.75 -4.63 -0.86
CA GLU A 338 0.82 -5.39 0.39
C GLU A 338 -0.49 -6.06 0.80
N ALA A 339 -1.64 -5.54 0.37
CA ALA A 339 -2.93 -6.02 0.84
C ALA A 339 -3.87 -6.43 -0.30
N TYR A 340 -4.29 -5.50 -1.15
CA TYR A 340 -5.25 -5.81 -2.20
C TYR A 340 -4.73 -6.84 -3.20
N GLY A 341 -5.48 -7.93 -3.36
CA GLY A 341 -5.10 -9.03 -4.23
C GLY A 341 -3.80 -9.71 -3.78
N ALA A 342 -3.44 -9.59 -2.49
CA ALA A 342 -2.17 -10.10 -1.95
C ALA A 342 -0.93 -9.65 -2.78
N GLY A 343 -0.99 -8.45 -3.38
CA GLY A 343 0.07 -7.92 -4.26
C GLY A 343 0.07 -8.47 -5.70
N ARG A 344 -0.90 -9.31 -6.08
CA ARG A 344 -0.97 -9.92 -7.43
C ARG A 344 -1.16 -8.90 -8.54
N VAL A 345 -1.83 -7.76 -8.28
CA VAL A 345 -1.96 -6.67 -9.27
C VAL A 345 -0.59 -6.22 -9.76
N ILE A 346 0.36 -6.07 -8.84
CA ILE A 346 1.73 -5.65 -9.16
C ILE A 346 2.44 -6.73 -9.97
N GLN A 347 2.34 -7.99 -9.55
CA GLN A 347 2.97 -9.14 -10.22
C GLN A 347 2.43 -9.32 -11.66
N GLU A 348 1.12 -9.18 -11.86
CA GLU A 348 0.51 -9.31 -13.17
C GLU A 348 0.89 -8.18 -14.12
N ALA A 349 1.02 -6.96 -13.62
CA ALA A 349 1.51 -5.82 -14.40
C ALA A 349 2.99 -5.98 -14.76
N GLU A 350 3.83 -6.43 -13.82
CA GLU A 350 5.26 -6.69 -14.04
C GLU A 350 5.50 -7.74 -15.13
N LYS A 351 4.75 -8.87 -15.12
CA LYS A 351 4.81 -9.91 -16.18
C LYS A 351 4.54 -9.36 -17.59
N ARG A 352 3.78 -8.27 -17.68
CA ARG A 352 3.40 -7.60 -18.94
C ARG A 352 4.31 -6.43 -19.30
N GLY A 353 5.31 -6.15 -18.50
CA GLY A 353 6.21 -5.02 -18.70
C GLY A 353 5.54 -3.65 -18.48
N TRP A 354 4.56 -3.54 -17.54
CA TRP A 354 3.87 -2.29 -17.25
C TRP A 354 4.45 -1.61 -16.03
N LEU A 355 4.62 -0.29 -16.11
CA LEU A 355 4.94 0.56 -14.96
C LEU A 355 3.69 0.71 -14.09
N VAL A 356 3.75 0.27 -12.84
CA VAL A 356 2.65 0.47 -11.88
C VAL A 356 2.92 1.69 -11.04
N VAL A 357 1.91 2.55 -10.92
CA VAL A 357 1.98 3.81 -10.18
C VAL A 357 0.82 3.85 -9.17
N ALA A 358 1.13 3.77 -7.90
CA ALA A 358 0.16 3.81 -6.80
C ALA A 358 0.30 5.12 -6.00
N PRO A 359 -0.43 6.19 -6.34
CA PRO A 359 -0.37 7.43 -5.60
C PRO A 359 -1.17 7.34 -4.29
N ALA A 360 -0.65 7.93 -3.22
CA ALA A 360 -1.40 8.18 -2.01
C ALA A 360 -2.51 9.20 -2.30
N GLN A 361 -3.72 8.91 -1.88
CA GLN A 361 -4.84 9.83 -1.99
C GLN A 361 -5.36 10.24 -0.61
N GLY A 362 -5.47 11.53 -0.40
CA GLY A 362 -6.09 12.06 0.79
C GLY A 362 -7.61 12.06 0.69
N ILE A 363 -8.26 12.54 1.73
CA ILE A 363 -9.71 12.65 1.85
C ILE A 363 -10.34 13.49 0.73
N LEU A 364 -9.64 14.53 0.30
CA LEU A 364 -10.07 15.41 -0.77
C LEU A 364 -9.70 14.88 -2.17
N GLY A 365 -9.17 13.65 -2.24
CA GLY A 365 -8.67 13.02 -3.45
C GLY A 365 -7.17 13.21 -3.65
N LEU A 366 -6.71 13.10 -4.89
CA LEU A 366 -5.32 13.29 -5.26
C LEU A 366 -4.92 14.77 -5.23
N SER A 367 -3.71 15.03 -4.74
CA SER A 367 -3.09 16.37 -4.81
C SER A 367 -2.59 16.72 -6.21
N LEU A 368 -2.29 15.70 -7.05
CA LEU A 368 -1.95 15.82 -8.47
C LEU A 368 -2.93 15.02 -9.31
N GLY A 369 -3.37 15.55 -10.45
CA GLY A 369 -4.11 14.78 -11.45
C GLY A 369 -3.18 13.86 -12.28
N ILE A 370 -3.78 12.93 -13.06
CA ILE A 370 -2.98 11.98 -13.86
C ILE A 370 -2.08 12.70 -14.87
N GLN A 371 -2.53 13.79 -15.48
CA GLN A 371 -1.71 14.58 -16.41
C GLN A 371 -0.45 15.12 -15.74
N GLU A 372 -0.58 15.65 -14.52
CA GLU A 372 0.53 16.18 -13.75
C GLU A 372 1.48 15.08 -13.28
N MET A 373 0.93 13.94 -12.88
CA MET A 373 1.72 12.77 -12.53
C MET A 373 2.47 12.20 -13.73
N LEU A 374 1.85 12.16 -14.92
CA LEU A 374 2.53 11.74 -16.15
C LEU A 374 3.72 12.66 -16.49
N VAL A 375 3.54 13.97 -16.42
CA VAL A 375 4.65 14.92 -16.63
C VAL A 375 5.78 14.68 -15.63
N ALA A 376 5.45 14.44 -14.35
CA ALA A 376 6.45 14.11 -13.34
C ALA A 376 7.16 12.78 -13.63
N LEU A 377 6.43 11.75 -14.07
CA LEU A 377 6.96 10.44 -14.41
C LEU A 377 7.86 10.47 -15.67
N GLU A 378 7.52 11.26 -16.69
CA GLU A 378 8.31 11.40 -17.91
C GLU A 378 9.69 12.01 -17.66
N SER A 379 9.85 12.78 -16.59
CA SER A 379 11.15 13.24 -16.15
C SER A 379 12.04 12.13 -15.54
N CYS A 380 11.45 10.97 -15.27
CA CYS A 380 12.07 9.85 -14.56
C CYS A 380 12.11 8.55 -15.38
N PHE A 381 11.12 8.33 -16.27
CA PHE A 381 10.90 7.08 -16.99
C PHE A 381 10.52 7.36 -18.45
N SER A 382 10.90 6.45 -19.35
CA SER A 382 10.36 6.43 -20.72
C SER A 382 8.99 5.76 -20.71
N ILE A 383 7.91 6.53 -20.82
CA ILE A 383 6.52 6.06 -20.75
C ILE A 383 5.79 6.21 -22.07
N ASP A 384 4.84 5.31 -22.32
CA ASP A 384 3.96 5.38 -23.49
C ASP A 384 2.62 6.02 -23.12
N ARG A 385 2.44 7.28 -23.49
CA ARG A 385 1.19 8.02 -23.27
C ARG A 385 -0.03 7.43 -23.98
N ASN A 386 0.19 6.60 -24.99
CA ASN A 386 -0.90 5.94 -25.70
C ASN A 386 -1.37 4.67 -24.98
N ARG A 387 -0.68 4.22 -23.93
CA ARG A 387 -1.02 3.04 -23.15
C ARG A 387 -1.07 3.36 -21.65
N VAL A 388 -1.91 4.33 -21.29
CA VAL A 388 -2.21 4.71 -19.90
C VAL A 388 -3.51 4.05 -19.47
N MET A 389 -3.49 3.32 -18.37
CA MET A 389 -4.61 2.57 -17.82
C MET A 389 -4.90 3.01 -16.39
N LEU A 390 -6.16 2.98 -15.99
CA LEU A 390 -6.60 3.31 -14.63
C LEU A 390 -7.30 2.11 -14.00
N LEU A 391 -6.95 1.80 -12.75
CA LEU A 391 -7.62 0.81 -11.92
C LEU A 391 -7.91 1.40 -10.55
N GLY A 392 -9.14 1.29 -10.05
CA GLY A 392 -9.51 1.79 -8.74
C GLY A 392 -10.40 0.84 -7.97
N HIS A 393 -10.14 0.72 -6.66
CA HIS A 393 -10.98 -0.04 -5.75
C HIS A 393 -11.74 0.90 -4.81
N SER A 394 -13.07 0.68 -4.64
CA SER A 394 -13.88 1.43 -3.67
C SER A 394 -13.83 2.96 -3.93
N MET A 395 -13.31 3.74 -2.99
CA MET A 395 -13.04 5.18 -3.19
C MET A 395 -12.10 5.41 -4.38
N GLY A 396 -11.18 4.49 -4.67
CA GLY A 396 -10.32 4.52 -5.85
C GLY A 396 -11.10 4.43 -7.16
N ALA A 397 -12.22 3.70 -7.21
CA ALA A 397 -13.11 3.69 -8.37
C ALA A 397 -13.71 5.09 -8.62
N ALA A 398 -14.07 5.81 -7.57
CA ALA A 398 -14.50 7.21 -7.70
C ALA A 398 -13.33 8.13 -8.17
N GLN A 399 -12.08 7.81 -7.81
CA GLN A 399 -10.92 8.53 -8.36
C GLN A 399 -10.71 8.24 -9.84
N VAL A 400 -10.89 7.00 -10.30
CA VAL A 400 -10.89 6.70 -11.74
C VAL A 400 -11.91 7.57 -12.46
N MET A 401 -13.16 7.60 -11.97
CA MET A 401 -14.21 8.47 -12.55
C MET A 401 -13.78 9.95 -12.57
N ARG A 402 -13.18 10.44 -11.47
CA ARG A 402 -12.70 11.83 -11.40
C ARG A 402 -11.59 12.12 -12.40
N GLN A 403 -10.63 11.21 -12.58
CA GLN A 403 -9.56 11.40 -13.57
C GLN A 403 -10.10 11.35 -15.01
N MET A 404 -11.05 10.47 -15.27
CA MET A 404 -11.78 10.43 -16.54
C MET A 404 -12.54 11.75 -16.84
N GLN A 405 -13.09 12.38 -15.81
CA GLN A 405 -13.77 13.67 -15.94
C GLN A 405 -12.79 14.82 -16.24
N LEU A 406 -11.62 14.80 -15.62
CA LEU A 406 -10.62 15.86 -15.75
C LEU A 406 -9.77 15.74 -17.02
N HIS A 407 -9.45 14.50 -17.42
CA HIS A 407 -8.51 14.18 -18.49
C HIS A 407 -8.97 12.98 -19.32
N PRO A 408 -10.14 13.07 -19.97
CA PRO A 408 -10.75 11.94 -20.68
C PRO A 408 -9.91 11.43 -21.86
N GLU A 409 -9.06 12.28 -22.41
CA GLU A 409 -8.20 11.97 -23.57
C GLU A 409 -7.01 11.07 -23.21
N ILE A 410 -6.66 10.97 -21.92
CA ILE A 410 -5.45 10.28 -21.47
C ILE A 410 -5.67 8.76 -21.33
N PRO A 411 -6.67 8.27 -20.52
CA PRO A 411 -6.80 6.85 -20.29
C PRO A 411 -7.31 6.09 -21.50
N LYS A 412 -6.65 4.98 -21.81
CA LYS A 412 -7.07 4.05 -22.89
C LYS A 412 -8.00 2.96 -22.38
N ALA A 413 -7.95 2.67 -21.10
CA ALA A 413 -8.83 1.72 -20.41
C ALA A 413 -9.04 2.16 -18.96
N ALA A 414 -10.22 1.91 -18.42
CA ALA A 414 -10.58 2.21 -17.06
C ALA A 414 -11.22 0.99 -16.37
N VAL A 415 -10.82 0.76 -15.10
CA VAL A 415 -11.33 -0.33 -14.28
C VAL A 415 -11.86 0.21 -12.95
N ALA A 416 -13.08 -0.19 -12.59
CA ALA A 416 -13.71 0.16 -11.33
C ALA A 416 -14.15 -1.10 -10.60
N LEU A 417 -13.52 -1.37 -9.44
CA LEU A 417 -13.78 -2.56 -8.61
C LEU A 417 -14.44 -2.15 -7.29
N GLY A 418 -15.55 -2.78 -6.96
CA GLY A 418 -16.27 -2.55 -5.70
C GLY A 418 -16.72 -1.11 -5.49
N GLY A 419 -16.94 -0.36 -6.56
CA GLY A 419 -17.31 1.05 -6.51
C GLY A 419 -17.74 1.58 -7.86
N GLY A 420 -18.07 2.87 -7.88
CA GLY A 420 -18.58 3.55 -9.05
C GLY A 420 -19.57 4.63 -8.62
N GLY A 421 -20.55 4.91 -9.45
CA GLY A 421 -21.59 5.86 -9.15
C GLY A 421 -22.26 6.38 -10.41
N GLN A 422 -23.13 7.34 -10.23
CA GLN A 422 -23.81 7.99 -11.34
C GLN A 422 -22.88 8.99 -12.04
N ILE A 423 -22.81 8.92 -13.35
CA ILE A 423 -22.13 9.89 -14.19
C ILE A 423 -23.08 11.07 -14.41
N ARG A 424 -22.56 12.31 -14.41
CA ARG A 424 -23.35 13.49 -14.78
C ARG A 424 -23.70 13.40 -16.25
N GLU A 425 -24.89 13.83 -16.62
CA GLU A 425 -25.37 13.81 -18.01
C GLU A 425 -24.41 14.55 -18.99
N SER A 426 -23.81 15.65 -18.53
CA SER A 426 -22.78 16.39 -19.29
C SER A 426 -21.53 15.57 -19.62
N ASP A 427 -21.18 14.61 -18.78
CA ASP A 427 -19.92 13.89 -18.82
C ASP A 427 -20.06 12.49 -19.45
N VAL A 428 -21.29 12.01 -19.62
CA VAL A 428 -21.59 10.64 -20.05
C VAL A 428 -20.95 10.28 -21.39
N LYS A 429 -21.00 11.15 -22.38
CA LYS A 429 -20.38 10.91 -23.70
C LYS A 429 -18.86 10.81 -23.61
N THR A 430 -18.26 11.60 -22.76
CA THR A 430 -16.82 11.63 -22.50
C THR A 430 -16.34 10.31 -21.89
N PHE A 431 -17.07 9.81 -20.89
CA PHE A 431 -16.77 8.52 -20.25
C PHE A 431 -16.99 7.35 -21.20
N ALA A 432 -18.01 7.43 -22.05
CA ALA A 432 -18.36 6.38 -23.01
C ALA A 432 -17.32 6.20 -24.13
N ALA A 433 -16.45 7.18 -24.36
CA ALA A 433 -15.38 7.10 -25.36
C ALA A 433 -14.24 6.13 -24.96
N THR A 434 -14.09 5.86 -23.67
CA THR A 434 -13.08 4.93 -23.14
C THR A 434 -13.72 3.59 -22.79
N PRO A 435 -13.10 2.43 -23.11
CA PRO A 435 -13.55 1.12 -22.64
C PRO A 435 -13.44 0.98 -21.11
N TRP A 436 -14.45 0.34 -20.51
CA TRP A 436 -14.53 0.10 -19.06
C TRP A 436 -14.70 -1.37 -18.72
N PHE A 437 -13.97 -1.82 -17.70
CA PHE A 437 -14.30 -3.02 -16.94
C PHE A 437 -14.76 -2.64 -15.54
N ILE A 438 -15.94 -3.09 -15.16
CA ILE A 438 -16.56 -2.77 -13.87
C ILE A 438 -16.92 -4.08 -13.21
N ALA A 439 -16.55 -4.24 -11.94
CA ALA A 439 -16.85 -5.45 -11.22
C ALA A 439 -17.20 -5.18 -9.76
N ALA A 440 -18.05 -6.04 -9.21
CA ALA A 440 -18.38 -6.05 -7.78
C ALA A 440 -18.68 -7.47 -7.32
N GLY A 441 -18.50 -7.73 -6.03
CA GLY A 441 -19.03 -8.92 -5.41
C GLY A 441 -20.55 -8.79 -5.19
N LYS A 442 -21.29 -9.89 -5.21
CA LYS A 442 -22.73 -9.87 -4.88
C LYS A 442 -22.98 -9.41 -3.45
N GLU A 443 -22.01 -9.66 -2.58
CA GLU A 443 -22.05 -9.32 -1.16
C GLU A 443 -21.38 -7.97 -0.84
N ASP A 444 -20.92 -7.26 -1.88
CA ASP A 444 -20.22 -5.97 -1.81
C ASP A 444 -21.22 -4.80 -1.67
N PHE A 445 -21.03 -3.95 -0.67
CA PHE A 445 -21.86 -2.74 -0.50
C PHE A 445 -21.67 -1.73 -1.65
N GLY A 446 -20.55 -1.75 -2.37
CA GLY A 446 -20.26 -0.90 -3.53
C GLY A 446 -20.94 -1.35 -4.82
N ARG A 447 -21.53 -2.56 -4.85
CA ARG A 447 -22.17 -3.19 -6.01
C ARG A 447 -23.20 -2.27 -6.70
N ARG A 448 -24.04 -1.60 -5.91
CA ARG A 448 -25.05 -0.68 -6.45
C ARG A 448 -24.42 0.44 -7.29
N GLY A 449 -23.32 1.03 -6.78
CA GLY A 449 -22.58 2.08 -7.50
C GLY A 449 -21.93 1.56 -8.79
N ALA A 450 -21.39 0.33 -8.75
CA ALA A 450 -20.81 -0.33 -9.92
C ALA A 450 -21.86 -0.56 -11.03
N ILE A 451 -23.04 -1.07 -10.68
CA ILE A 451 -24.16 -1.29 -11.61
C ILE A 451 -24.62 0.06 -12.22
N GLN A 452 -24.75 1.11 -11.40
CA GLN A 452 -25.16 2.42 -11.88
C GLN A 452 -24.16 3.00 -12.90
N LEU A 453 -22.87 2.86 -12.64
CA LEU A 453 -21.82 3.29 -13.56
C LEU A 453 -21.93 2.54 -14.90
N HIS A 454 -22.04 1.20 -14.84
CA HIS A 454 -22.19 0.38 -16.03
C HIS A 454 -23.41 0.76 -16.88
N GLN A 455 -24.57 0.90 -16.25
CA GLN A 455 -25.82 1.28 -16.94
C GLN A 455 -25.70 2.66 -17.61
N SER A 456 -25.17 3.66 -16.91
CA SER A 456 -24.95 5.00 -17.47
C SER A 456 -24.05 4.97 -18.71
N LEU A 457 -23.00 4.13 -18.70
CA LEU A 457 -22.10 3.98 -19.84
C LEU A 457 -22.78 3.31 -21.03
N LEU A 458 -23.57 2.25 -20.81
CA LEU A 458 -24.31 1.56 -21.87
C LEU A 458 -25.37 2.48 -22.51
N GLU A 459 -26.11 3.24 -21.70
CA GLU A 459 -27.10 4.21 -22.17
C GLU A 459 -26.48 5.28 -23.07
N ALA A 460 -25.20 5.61 -22.85
CA ALA A 460 -24.44 6.53 -23.70
C ALA A 460 -23.80 5.88 -24.94
N GLY A 461 -24.02 4.58 -25.16
CA GLY A 461 -23.40 3.85 -26.26
C GLY A 461 -21.93 3.49 -26.05
N GLY A 462 -21.45 3.55 -24.81
CA GLY A 462 -20.06 3.23 -24.46
C GLY A 462 -19.76 1.74 -24.40
N ASN A 463 -18.49 1.38 -24.51
CA ASN A 463 -18.01 0.04 -24.34
C ASN A 463 -17.74 -0.24 -22.84
N SER A 464 -18.71 -0.86 -22.18
CA SER A 464 -18.61 -1.20 -20.76
C SER A 464 -18.94 -2.67 -20.54
N ARG A 465 -18.02 -3.38 -19.86
CA ARG A 465 -18.21 -4.76 -19.40
C ARG A 465 -18.45 -4.75 -17.90
N TYR A 466 -19.47 -5.46 -17.44
CA TYR A 466 -19.78 -5.63 -16.02
C TYR A 466 -19.74 -7.11 -15.64
N LYS A 467 -19.18 -7.41 -14.46
CA LYS A 467 -19.18 -8.75 -13.89
C LYS A 467 -19.50 -8.74 -12.40
N ASP A 468 -20.49 -9.55 -12.00
CA ASP A 468 -20.75 -9.91 -10.60
C ASP A 468 -19.93 -11.16 -10.23
N TYR A 469 -19.42 -11.16 -9.01
CA TYR A 469 -18.73 -12.33 -8.43
C TYR A 469 -19.56 -12.87 -7.25
N GLU A 470 -19.87 -14.17 -7.30
CA GLU A 470 -20.58 -14.88 -6.23
C GLU A 470 -19.70 -14.97 -4.98
N ASP A 471 -20.30 -14.91 -3.81
CA ASP A 471 -19.64 -15.06 -2.51
C ASP A 471 -18.41 -14.14 -2.31
N VAL A 472 -18.38 -13.02 -3.01
CA VAL A 472 -17.33 -12.02 -2.94
C VAL A 472 -17.83 -10.78 -2.21
N GLU A 473 -17.11 -10.38 -1.20
CA GLU A 473 -17.30 -9.19 -0.39
C GLU A 473 -16.36 -8.08 -0.85
N HIS A 474 -16.56 -6.88 -0.36
CA HIS A 474 -15.86 -5.66 -0.76
C HIS A 474 -14.32 -5.73 -0.72
N LEU A 475 -13.74 -6.38 0.30
CA LEU A 475 -12.28 -6.46 0.45
C LEU A 475 -11.62 -7.37 -0.58
N VAL A 476 -12.30 -8.46 -0.98
CA VAL A 476 -11.72 -9.47 -1.88
C VAL A 476 -12.06 -9.29 -3.35
N ILE A 477 -12.81 -8.23 -3.71
CA ILE A 477 -13.18 -8.00 -5.11
C ILE A 477 -11.95 -7.79 -6.01
N VAL A 478 -10.88 -7.17 -5.50
CA VAL A 478 -9.65 -7.00 -6.25
C VAL A 478 -9.04 -8.36 -6.57
N GLN A 479 -8.93 -9.24 -5.57
CA GLN A 479 -8.43 -10.62 -5.73
C GLN A 479 -9.28 -11.44 -6.70
N ALA A 480 -10.61 -11.37 -6.54
CA ALA A 480 -11.52 -12.14 -7.38
C ALA A 480 -11.54 -11.70 -8.85
N ALA A 481 -11.28 -10.43 -9.11
CA ALA A 481 -11.39 -9.83 -10.43
C ALA A 481 -10.05 -9.68 -11.17
N ILE A 482 -8.91 -10.10 -10.60
CA ILE A 482 -7.58 -9.85 -11.18
C ILE A 482 -7.48 -10.38 -12.60
N ASP A 483 -7.82 -11.64 -12.84
CA ASP A 483 -7.62 -12.29 -14.15
C ASP A 483 -8.48 -11.61 -15.23
N ASP A 484 -9.76 -11.36 -14.94
CA ASP A 484 -10.65 -10.64 -15.87
C ASP A 484 -10.18 -9.19 -16.10
N THR A 485 -9.66 -8.53 -15.05
CA THR A 485 -9.12 -7.17 -15.14
C THR A 485 -7.94 -7.11 -16.10
N PHE A 486 -6.95 -7.97 -15.92
CA PHE A 486 -5.77 -7.95 -16.76
C PHE A 486 -6.04 -8.45 -18.19
N GLN A 487 -6.92 -9.43 -18.37
CA GLN A 487 -7.39 -9.82 -19.68
C GLN A 487 -8.06 -8.66 -20.44
N PHE A 488 -8.93 -7.90 -19.75
CA PHE A 488 -9.57 -6.73 -20.32
C PHE A 488 -8.57 -5.64 -20.70
N LEU A 489 -7.66 -5.28 -19.76
CA LEU A 489 -6.65 -4.24 -19.98
C LEU A 489 -5.74 -4.60 -21.16
N GLU A 490 -5.20 -5.82 -21.18
CA GLU A 490 -4.27 -6.30 -22.22
C GLU A 490 -4.93 -6.30 -23.60
N THR A 491 -6.16 -6.82 -23.72
CA THR A 491 -6.92 -6.80 -24.98
C THR A 491 -7.12 -5.36 -25.46
N THR A 492 -7.53 -4.46 -24.55
CA THR A 492 -7.87 -3.08 -24.90
C THR A 492 -6.68 -2.27 -25.39
N ILE A 493 -5.48 -2.46 -24.81
CA ILE A 493 -4.28 -1.71 -25.23
C ILE A 493 -3.57 -2.34 -26.44
N SER A 494 -3.85 -3.61 -26.76
CA SER A 494 -3.27 -4.31 -27.91
C SER A 494 -4.05 -4.07 -29.22
N GLU A 495 -5.33 -3.77 -29.14
CA GLU A 495 -6.22 -3.54 -30.29
C GLU A 495 -6.05 -2.15 -30.93
N ARG A 496 -5.12 -1.31 -30.45
CA ARG A 496 -4.88 0.07 -30.91
C ARG A 496 -3.40 0.35 -31.13
#